data_0d98e0d0183abc671e7d228e092c63de
#
_entry.id   0d98e0d0183abc671e7d228e092c63de
#
_cell.length_a   1.000
_cell.length_b   1.000
_cell.length_c   1.000
_cell.angle_alpha   90.00
_cell.angle_beta   90.00
_cell.angle_gamma   90.00
#
_symmetry.space_group_name_H-M   'P 1'
#
loop_
_entity.id
_entity.type
_entity.pdbx_description
1 polymer ?
#
loop_
_entity_poly.entity_id
_entity_poly.type
_entity_poly.pdbx_seq_one_letter_code
_entity_poly.pdbx_strand_id
1 'polypeptide(L)'
;MKKLIIVTGPQGSGNHLFGRLLSIHDKVGGWKELMNSYWVPSDEEPFADFWVNPDKLSIADFEGYDYWLANVSVPFVYDGVKQVPKIAEFVQQVQHMGIDVQVCVIVRDQYINALQQQRVRKETTLPVAVNYFETLLE
;
A
#
# COMPACT_ATOMS: atom_id res chain seq x y z
N MET A 1 -11.67 -14.10 -13.18
CA MET A 1 -10.26 -13.82 -12.84
C MET A 1 -10.18 -12.74 -11.79
N LYS A 2 -9.36 -12.93 -10.79
CA LYS A 2 -9.17 -11.92 -9.75
C LYS A 2 -8.05 -10.97 -10.13
N LYS A 3 -8.18 -9.73 -9.68
CA LYS A 3 -7.18 -8.70 -9.89
C LYS A 3 -6.92 -7.94 -8.60
N LEU A 4 -5.65 -7.72 -8.29
CA LEU A 4 -5.22 -6.90 -7.18
C LEU A 4 -4.58 -5.62 -7.70
N ILE A 5 -5.03 -4.48 -7.20
CA ILE A 5 -4.41 -3.19 -7.46
C ILE A 5 -3.69 -2.78 -6.19
N ILE A 6 -2.39 -2.55 -6.29
CA ILE A 6 -1.58 -2.05 -5.19
C ILE A 6 -1.31 -0.57 -5.43
N VAL A 7 -1.76 0.27 -4.50
CA VAL A 7 -1.48 1.70 -4.53
C VAL A 7 -0.43 2.00 -3.47
N THR A 8 0.69 2.52 -3.88
CA THR A 8 1.81 2.80 -2.99
C THR A 8 2.48 4.12 -3.36
N GLY A 9 3.38 4.58 -2.54
CA GLY A 9 4.13 5.80 -2.76
C GLY A 9 4.83 6.25 -1.49
N PRO A 10 5.64 7.31 -1.59
CA PRO A 10 6.25 7.91 -0.41
C PRO A 10 5.17 8.39 0.57
N GLN A 11 5.51 8.43 1.85
CA GLN A 11 4.62 9.03 2.84
C GLN A 11 4.28 10.47 2.44
N GLY A 12 3.01 10.84 2.56
CA GLY A 12 2.54 12.18 2.19
C GLY A 12 2.34 12.39 0.69
N SER A 13 2.42 11.35 -0.15
CA SER A 13 2.22 11.45 -1.59
C SER A 13 0.74 11.46 -2.00
N GLY A 14 -0.18 11.14 -1.08
CA GLY A 14 -1.61 11.03 -1.38
C GLY A 14 -2.05 9.62 -1.74
N ASN A 15 -1.20 8.62 -1.53
CA ASN A 15 -1.52 7.24 -1.86
C ASN A 15 -2.74 6.71 -1.09
N HIS A 16 -2.92 7.11 0.17
CA HIS A 16 -4.11 6.77 0.95
C HIS A 16 -5.39 7.31 0.33
N LEU A 17 -5.36 8.58 -0.11
CA LEU A 17 -6.50 9.19 -0.78
C LEU A 17 -6.90 8.42 -2.03
N PHE A 18 -5.92 8.10 -2.89
CA PHE A 18 -6.19 7.37 -4.12
C PHE A 18 -6.70 5.96 -3.83
N GLY A 19 -6.13 5.28 -2.84
CA GLY A 19 -6.61 3.97 -2.43
C GLY A 19 -8.07 4.01 -1.97
N ARG A 20 -8.44 4.99 -1.16
CA ARG A 20 -9.81 5.13 -0.67
C ARG A 20 -10.78 5.49 -1.79
N LEU A 21 -10.37 6.34 -2.72
CA LEU A 21 -11.20 6.70 -3.86
C LEU A 21 -11.52 5.47 -4.72
N LEU A 22 -10.54 4.63 -5.00
CA LEU A 22 -10.76 3.41 -5.76
C LEU A 22 -11.65 2.41 -5.00
N SER A 23 -11.60 2.43 -3.67
CA SER A 23 -12.40 1.54 -2.83
C SER A 23 -13.87 1.93 -2.74
N ILE A 24 -14.26 3.11 -3.23
CA ILE A 24 -15.66 3.53 -3.29
C ILE A 24 -16.46 2.60 -4.20
N HIS A 25 -15.83 2.05 -5.23
CA HIS A 25 -16.51 1.14 -6.14
C HIS A 25 -16.96 -0.12 -5.38
N ASP A 26 -18.22 -0.48 -5.54
CA ASP A 26 -18.86 -1.56 -4.77
C ASP A 26 -18.28 -2.95 -5.03
N LYS A 27 -17.60 -3.16 -6.15
CA LYS A 27 -16.99 -4.43 -6.53
C LYS A 27 -15.54 -4.58 -6.07
N VAL A 28 -14.98 -3.56 -5.42
CA VAL A 28 -13.59 -3.58 -4.93
C VAL A 28 -13.59 -3.92 -3.46
N GLY A 29 -12.88 -4.99 -3.08
CA GLY A 29 -12.68 -5.40 -1.70
C GLY A 29 -11.41 -4.83 -1.10
N GLY A 30 -11.30 -4.93 0.21
CA GLY A 30 -10.15 -4.51 0.99
C GLY A 30 -10.48 -3.45 2.02
N TRP A 31 -10.98 -2.31 1.60
CA TRP A 31 -11.22 -1.16 2.48
C TRP A 31 -12.65 -0.99 2.96
N LYS A 32 -13.60 -1.80 2.51
CA LYS A 32 -15.03 -1.57 2.71
C LYS A 32 -15.43 -1.22 4.14
N GLU A 33 -14.95 -2.00 5.10
CA GLU A 33 -15.29 -1.82 6.51
C GLU A 33 -14.61 -0.58 7.12
N LEU A 34 -13.56 -0.10 6.50
CA LEU A 34 -12.75 1.00 6.99
C LEU A 34 -13.11 2.35 6.37
N MET A 35 -14.02 2.36 5.41
CA MET A 35 -14.38 3.58 4.67
C MET A 35 -15.01 4.66 5.54
N ASN A 36 -15.63 4.27 6.65
CA ASN A 36 -16.26 5.22 7.58
C ASN A 36 -15.26 5.87 8.55
N SER A 37 -14.03 5.38 8.58
CA SER A 37 -13.00 5.92 9.48
C SER A 37 -12.27 7.07 8.81
N TYR A 38 -12.11 8.19 9.52
CA TYR A 38 -11.35 9.33 9.01
C TYR A 38 -9.88 8.96 8.81
N TRP A 39 -9.32 8.26 9.77
CA TRP A 39 -7.93 7.84 9.74
C TRP A 39 -7.80 6.40 10.26
N VAL A 40 -6.95 5.62 9.62
CA VAL A 40 -6.69 4.23 10.00
C VAL A 40 -5.18 4.06 10.17
N PRO A 41 -4.72 3.52 11.30
CA PRO A 41 -3.29 3.20 11.46
C PRO A 41 -2.80 2.25 10.38
N SER A 42 -1.54 2.37 9.99
CA SER A 42 -0.96 1.55 8.92
C SER A 42 -1.08 0.05 9.19
N ASP A 43 -0.97 -0.37 10.44
CA ASP A 43 -1.05 -1.77 10.82
C ASP A 43 -2.48 -2.30 10.93
N GLU A 44 -3.49 -1.45 10.78
CA GLU A 44 -4.90 -1.83 10.70
C GLU A 44 -5.44 -1.76 9.27
N GLU A 45 -4.63 -1.35 8.30
CA GLU A 45 -5.02 -1.33 6.90
C GLU A 45 -5.14 -2.75 6.35
N PRO A 46 -5.96 -2.93 5.29
CA PRO A 46 -6.05 -4.24 4.63
C PRO A 46 -4.68 -4.73 4.20
N PHE A 47 -4.41 -6.01 4.44
CA PHE A 47 -3.15 -6.67 4.08
C PHE A 47 -1.91 -6.20 4.86
N ALA A 48 -2.07 -5.44 5.94
CA ALA A 48 -0.94 -4.86 6.68
C ALA A 48 0.11 -5.89 7.09
N ASP A 49 -0.33 -7.03 7.64
CA ASP A 49 0.57 -8.09 8.09
C ASP A 49 1.40 -8.69 6.95
N PHE A 50 0.84 -8.71 5.76
CA PHE A 50 1.45 -9.38 4.61
C PHE A 50 2.56 -8.56 3.96
N TRP A 51 2.62 -7.26 4.24
CA TRP A 51 3.76 -6.44 3.79
C TRP A 51 5.05 -6.81 4.52
N VAL A 52 4.92 -7.36 5.71
CA VAL A 52 6.05 -7.83 6.53
C VAL A 52 6.29 -9.32 6.31
N ASN A 53 5.22 -10.10 6.14
CA ASN A 53 5.26 -11.55 5.98
C ASN A 53 4.46 -11.99 4.75
N PRO A 54 4.94 -11.74 3.53
CA PRO A 54 4.19 -12.08 2.31
C PRO A 54 3.89 -13.57 2.16
N ASP A 55 4.71 -14.43 2.72
CA ASP A 55 4.54 -15.88 2.67
C ASP A 55 3.30 -16.39 3.42
N LYS A 56 2.70 -15.56 4.27
CA LYS A 56 1.45 -15.89 4.97
C LYS A 56 0.19 -15.66 4.11
N LEU A 57 0.33 -14.99 2.96
CA LEU A 57 -0.80 -14.79 2.05
C LEU A 57 -1.33 -16.12 1.53
N SER A 58 -2.65 -16.23 1.44
CA SER A 58 -3.32 -17.37 0.82
C SER A 58 -4.44 -16.89 -0.09
N ILE A 59 -4.93 -17.78 -0.94
CA ILE A 59 -6.06 -17.44 -1.83
C ILE A 59 -7.33 -17.08 -1.04
N ALA A 60 -7.46 -17.58 0.18
CA ALA A 60 -8.59 -17.26 1.04
C ALA A 60 -8.66 -15.78 1.41
N ASP A 61 -7.52 -15.09 1.41
CA ASP A 61 -7.48 -13.64 1.69
C ASP A 61 -8.16 -12.80 0.60
N PHE A 62 -8.44 -13.40 -0.56
CA PHE A 62 -9.06 -12.75 -1.71
C PHE A 62 -10.45 -13.29 -2.02
N GLU A 63 -11.16 -13.82 -1.02
CA GLU A 63 -12.52 -14.30 -1.20
C GLU A 63 -13.54 -13.16 -1.15
N GLY A 64 -14.60 -13.31 -1.93
CA GLY A 64 -15.76 -12.41 -1.88
C GLY A 64 -15.76 -11.32 -2.92
N TYR A 65 -14.63 -11.02 -3.54
CA TYR A 65 -14.52 -10.00 -4.59
C TYR A 65 -13.61 -10.49 -5.71
N ASP A 66 -13.84 -9.98 -6.92
CA ASP A 66 -12.94 -10.22 -8.06
C ASP A 66 -11.86 -9.14 -8.16
N TYR A 67 -12.13 -7.96 -7.60
CA TYR A 67 -11.18 -6.84 -7.56
C TYR A 67 -10.82 -6.53 -6.13
N TRP A 68 -9.53 -6.38 -5.87
CA TRP A 68 -9.02 -6.06 -4.53
C TRP A 68 -8.09 -4.88 -4.59
N LEU A 69 -8.07 -4.09 -3.54
CA LEU A 69 -7.17 -2.97 -3.39
C LEU A 69 -6.34 -3.14 -2.13
N ALA A 70 -5.04 -2.99 -2.28
CA ALA A 70 -4.10 -2.88 -1.17
C ALA A 70 -3.39 -1.53 -1.27
N ASN A 71 -3.13 -0.92 -0.13
CA ASN A 71 -2.48 0.38 -0.05
C ASN A 71 -1.38 0.30 0.99
N VAL A 72 -0.21 0.82 0.66
CA VAL A 72 0.90 0.87 1.60
C VAL A 72 1.83 2.03 1.27
N SER A 73 2.27 2.74 2.28
CA SER A 73 3.29 3.80 2.14
C SER A 73 4.69 3.22 2.29
N VAL A 74 5.67 3.88 1.69
CA VAL A 74 7.08 3.53 1.86
C VAL A 74 7.81 4.69 2.55
N PRO A 75 8.31 4.51 3.76
CA PRO A 75 8.07 3.38 4.66
C PRO A 75 6.66 3.39 5.25
N PHE A 76 6.29 2.36 5.97
CA PHE A 76 5.04 2.33 6.73
C PHE A 76 5.33 1.93 8.19
N VAL A 77 4.40 2.26 9.08
CA VAL A 77 4.53 1.90 10.50
C VAL A 77 3.78 0.61 10.75
N TYR A 78 4.47 -0.39 11.27
CA TYR A 78 3.90 -1.66 11.65
C TYR A 78 4.40 -2.04 13.04
N ASP A 79 3.47 -2.29 13.96
CA ASP A 79 3.76 -2.61 15.35
C ASP A 79 4.70 -1.57 15.99
N GLY A 80 4.43 -0.30 15.73
CA GLY A 80 5.20 0.83 16.26
C GLY A 80 6.57 1.06 15.62
N VAL A 81 6.95 0.27 14.62
CA VAL A 81 8.26 0.35 13.97
C VAL A 81 8.09 0.71 12.50
N LYS A 82 8.90 1.64 12.01
CA LYS A 82 8.96 1.95 10.57
C LYS A 82 9.63 0.81 9.83
N GLN A 83 8.95 0.34 8.80
CA GLN A 83 9.43 -0.76 7.98
C GLN A 83 9.23 -0.45 6.50
N VAL A 84 10.10 -1.01 5.67
CA VAL A 84 9.94 -0.97 4.21
C VAL A 84 9.08 -2.18 3.82
N PRO A 85 7.93 -1.97 3.15
CA PRO A 85 7.07 -3.08 2.76
C PRO A 85 7.75 -3.95 1.71
N LYS A 86 7.58 -5.26 1.83
CA LYS A 86 8.15 -6.23 0.89
C LYS A 86 7.25 -6.39 -0.33
N ILE A 87 7.14 -5.34 -1.14
CA ILE A 87 6.20 -5.28 -2.26
C ILE A 87 6.53 -6.34 -3.31
N ALA A 88 7.79 -6.52 -3.68
CA ALA A 88 8.17 -7.48 -4.71
C ALA A 88 7.79 -8.91 -4.31
N GLU A 89 8.09 -9.32 -3.08
CA GLU A 89 7.75 -10.63 -2.55
C GLU A 89 6.24 -10.81 -2.45
N PHE A 90 5.53 -9.78 -2.04
CA PHE A 90 4.07 -9.77 -1.98
C PHE A 90 3.47 -10.00 -3.36
N VAL A 91 3.94 -9.26 -4.37
CA VAL A 91 3.47 -9.41 -5.76
C VAL A 91 3.72 -10.81 -6.28
N GLN A 92 4.92 -11.35 -6.05
CA GLN A 92 5.25 -12.71 -6.47
C GLN A 92 4.32 -13.74 -5.85
N GLN A 93 4.03 -13.61 -4.56
CA GLN A 93 3.14 -14.52 -3.87
C GLN A 93 1.73 -14.48 -4.45
N VAL A 94 1.22 -13.28 -4.72
CA VAL A 94 -0.11 -13.10 -5.31
C VAL A 94 -0.17 -13.63 -6.73
N GLN A 95 0.85 -13.41 -7.54
CA GLN A 95 0.92 -13.92 -8.91
C GLN A 95 0.95 -15.44 -8.95
N HIS A 96 1.62 -16.08 -8.00
CA HIS A 96 1.62 -17.55 -7.89
C HIS A 96 0.23 -18.12 -7.61
N MET A 97 -0.67 -17.33 -7.05
CA MET A 97 -2.07 -17.73 -6.84
C MET A 97 -2.93 -17.59 -8.10
N GLY A 98 -2.37 -17.11 -9.20
CA GLY A 98 -3.11 -16.86 -10.44
C GLY A 98 -3.87 -15.54 -10.45
N ILE A 99 -3.57 -14.62 -9.54
CA ILE A 99 -4.19 -13.30 -9.46
C ILE A 99 -3.34 -12.30 -10.25
N ASP A 100 -3.99 -11.54 -11.13
CA ASP A 100 -3.34 -10.46 -11.85
C ASP A 100 -3.05 -9.29 -10.92
N VAL A 101 -1.85 -8.71 -10.98
CA VAL A 101 -1.43 -7.63 -10.09
C VAL A 101 -1.03 -6.40 -10.89
N GLN A 102 -1.54 -5.26 -10.47
CA GLN A 102 -1.12 -3.97 -10.99
C GLN A 102 -0.63 -3.10 -9.84
N VAL A 103 0.60 -2.58 -9.97
CA VAL A 103 1.18 -1.68 -8.97
C VAL A 103 1.11 -0.26 -9.50
N CYS A 104 0.50 0.62 -8.71
CA CYS A 104 0.39 2.05 -9.01
C CYS A 104 1.21 2.82 -7.97
N VAL A 105 2.25 3.49 -8.42
CA VAL A 105 3.08 4.33 -7.55
C VAL A 105 2.62 5.78 -7.71
N ILE A 106 2.15 6.36 -6.61
CA ILE A 106 1.70 7.74 -6.59
C ILE A 106 2.91 8.62 -6.31
N VAL A 107 3.14 9.58 -7.20
CA VAL A 107 4.25 10.52 -7.08
C VAL A 107 3.71 11.95 -7.08
N ARG A 108 4.45 12.84 -6.44
CA ARG A 108 4.21 14.27 -6.46
C ARG A 108 5.55 14.98 -6.45
N ASP A 109 5.55 16.29 -6.57
CA ASP A 109 6.77 17.06 -6.49
C ASP A 109 7.56 16.69 -5.23
N GLN A 110 8.82 16.28 -5.40
CA GLN A 110 9.63 15.74 -4.31
C GLN A 110 9.86 16.77 -3.20
N TYR A 111 10.05 18.04 -3.58
CA TYR A 111 10.26 19.10 -2.59
C TYR A 111 9.00 19.32 -1.75
N ILE A 112 7.84 19.38 -2.38
CA ILE A 112 6.56 19.51 -1.68
C ILE A 112 6.32 18.29 -0.79
N ASN A 113 6.63 17.09 -1.27
CA ASN A 113 6.47 15.86 -0.51
C ASN A 113 7.35 15.86 0.74
N ALA A 114 8.62 16.25 0.61
CA ALA A 114 9.56 16.34 1.73
C ALA A 114 9.09 17.38 2.75
N LEU A 115 8.63 18.55 2.31
CA LEU A 115 8.08 19.57 3.20
C LEU A 115 6.84 19.07 3.95
N GLN A 116 5.97 18.34 3.29
CA GLN A 116 4.78 17.78 3.90
C GLN A 116 5.15 16.76 4.97
N GLN A 117 6.12 15.90 4.70
CA GLN A 117 6.62 14.94 5.68
C GLN A 117 7.20 15.63 6.91
N GLN A 118 8.03 16.65 6.70
CA GLN A 118 8.63 17.42 7.78
C GLN A 118 7.58 18.13 8.62
N ARG A 119 6.56 18.70 7.98
CA ARG A 119 5.49 19.43 8.63
C ARG A 119 4.59 18.52 9.48
N VAL A 120 4.21 17.36 8.94
CA VAL A 120 3.24 16.47 9.56
C VAL A 120 3.90 15.48 10.51
N ARG A 121 5.03 14.91 10.11
CA ARG A 121 5.72 13.84 10.84
C ARG A 121 7.00 14.30 11.54
N LYS A 122 7.40 15.55 11.31
CA LYS A 122 8.63 16.16 11.83
C LYS A 122 9.90 15.40 11.44
N GLU A 123 9.82 14.66 10.34
CA GLU A 123 10.95 13.94 9.75
C GLU A 123 10.69 13.72 8.25
N THR A 124 11.77 13.53 7.51
CA THR A 124 11.68 13.26 6.07
C THR A 124 12.11 11.82 5.78
N THR A 125 11.19 11.03 5.23
CA THR A 125 11.44 9.64 4.84
C THR A 125 11.51 9.46 3.32
N LEU A 126 11.41 10.55 2.57
CA LEU A 126 11.41 10.53 1.10
C LEU A 126 12.65 9.84 0.51
N PRO A 127 13.88 10.06 1.01
CA PRO A 127 15.04 9.35 0.46
C PRO A 127 14.93 7.83 0.54
N VAL A 128 14.36 7.31 1.62
CA VAL A 128 14.13 5.86 1.77
C VAL A 128 13.18 5.37 0.68
N ALA A 129 12.08 6.09 0.46
CA ALA A 129 11.10 5.74 -0.54
C ALA A 129 11.67 5.79 -1.95
N VAL A 130 12.38 6.86 -2.29
CA VAL A 130 12.99 7.03 -3.62
C VAL A 130 13.94 5.87 -3.91
N ASN A 131 14.83 5.58 -2.98
CA ASN A 131 15.79 4.49 -3.14
C ASN A 131 15.11 3.14 -3.34
N TYR A 132 14.07 2.85 -2.56
CA TYR A 132 13.32 1.60 -2.66
C TYR A 132 12.62 1.48 -4.02
N PHE A 133 11.94 2.54 -4.47
CA PHE A 133 11.22 2.50 -5.74
C PHE A 133 12.16 2.42 -6.93
N GLU A 134 13.32 3.07 -6.88
CA GLU A 134 14.33 2.92 -7.92
C GLU A 134 14.73 1.45 -8.09
N THR A 135 14.94 0.75 -6.98
CA THR A 135 15.27 -0.68 -6.99
C THR A 135 14.09 -1.52 -7.48
N LEU A 136 12.89 -1.24 -6.98
CA LEU A 136 11.69 -2.03 -7.29
C LEU A 136 11.32 -1.95 -8.77
N LEU A 137 11.51 -0.79 -9.40
CA LEU A 137 11.11 -0.57 -10.79
C LEU A 137 12.17 -1.02 -11.82
N GLU A 138 13.32 -1.43 -11.36
CA GLU A 138 14.30 -2.09 -12.22
C GLU A 138 13.83 -3.53 -12.53
#